data_99b9dc51bbed6ffa23afcfc9d4b37ef0
#
_entry.id   99b9dc51bbed6ffa23afcfc9d4b37ef0
#
_cell.length_a   1.000
_cell.length_b   1.000
_cell.length_c   1.000
_cell.angle_alpha   90.00
_cell.angle_beta   90.00
_cell.angle_gamma   90.00
#
_symmetry.space_group_name_H-M   'P 1'
#
loop_
_entity.id
_entity.type
_entity.pdbx_description
1 polymer ?
#
loop_
_entity_poly.entity_id
_entity_poly.type
_entity_poly.pdbx_seq_one_letter_code
_entity_poly.pdbx_strand_id
1 'polypeptide(L)'
;FPTRRSSDLFLSHDLSNPTILFFLLGIVAVLIKSDLEIPESSFKFISLYLLFSIGFRGGQELQHSPWTSEISWSLVFGMAIAACIPLYSFFIIKKRVGVSNAAAIAAAYGSVSAVTFVAALSFLELQNLAFNGHMVAVMAFMEFPAIIVGVLLLRIYENNDTKFSLPELLRHSLANGSVLMIMGSLVIGLLSDSKQAADIAPFTTDIFKGFLALFLLEMGMTTARRIKSFKTHGWAMAAFALLIPALNGIVVAWLSQFVTTDVSNRFVFAVLAASASYIAVTAAMRL
;
A
#
# COMPACT_ATOMS: atom_id res chain seq x y z
N PHE A 1 -8.02 -11.79 29.80
CA PHE A 1 -8.19 -10.35 29.60
C PHE A 1 -6.88 -9.66 29.99
N PRO A 2 -6.19 -8.93 29.09
CA PRO A 2 -5.01 -8.18 29.46
C PRO A 2 -5.43 -7.04 30.40
N THR A 3 -4.72 -6.93 31.52
CA THR A 3 -4.97 -5.88 32.50
C THR A 3 -4.62 -4.50 31.91
N ARG A 4 -5.33 -3.45 32.33
CA ARG A 4 -5.16 -2.04 31.89
C ARG A 4 -3.69 -1.57 31.86
N ARG A 5 -2.84 -2.15 32.68
CA ARG A 5 -1.40 -1.88 32.78
C ARG A 5 -0.59 -2.41 31.59
N SER A 6 -1.03 -3.49 30.95
CA SER A 6 -0.38 -4.05 29.75
C SER A 6 -0.72 -3.25 28.48
N SER A 7 -1.93 -2.69 28.40
CA SER A 7 -2.33 -1.83 27.28
C SER A 7 -1.62 -0.47 27.28
N ASP A 8 -1.36 0.10 28.45
CA ASP A 8 -0.66 1.39 28.58
C ASP A 8 0.84 1.26 28.27
N LEU A 9 1.47 0.14 28.66
CA LEU A 9 2.84 -0.20 28.28
C LEU A 9 2.98 -0.49 26.79
N PHE A 10 1.96 -1.10 26.18
CA PHE A 10 1.90 -1.41 24.76
C PHE A 10 1.83 -0.12 23.92
N LEU A 11 0.90 0.77 24.23
CA LEU A 11 0.75 2.06 23.58
C LEU A 11 1.99 2.97 23.73
N SER A 12 2.65 2.94 24.89
CA SER A 12 3.86 3.75 25.10
C SER A 12 5.06 3.24 24.32
N HIS A 13 5.20 1.93 24.15
CA HIS A 13 6.30 1.32 23.39
C HIS A 13 6.14 1.57 21.89
N ASP A 14 4.91 1.47 21.35
CA ASP A 14 4.62 1.72 19.94
C ASP A 14 4.78 3.20 19.58
N LEU A 15 4.35 4.11 20.43
CA LEU A 15 4.53 5.56 20.23
C LEU A 15 5.99 6.01 20.35
N SER A 16 6.86 5.22 20.97
CA SER A 16 8.31 5.50 21.06
C SER A 16 9.10 4.97 19.86
N ASN A 17 8.45 4.31 18.90
CA ASN A 17 9.12 3.85 17.69
C ASN A 17 9.65 5.06 16.88
N PRO A 18 10.97 5.16 16.62
CA PRO A 18 11.55 6.28 15.89
C PRO A 18 10.86 6.58 14.56
N THR A 19 10.45 5.55 13.85
CA THR A 19 9.78 5.66 12.54
C THR A 19 8.45 6.40 12.67
N ILE A 20 7.67 6.12 13.70
CA ILE A 20 6.40 6.81 13.99
C ILE A 20 6.67 8.24 14.48
N LEU A 21 7.71 8.44 15.27
CA LEU A 21 8.10 9.77 15.76
C LEU A 21 8.51 10.70 14.62
N PHE A 22 9.14 10.20 13.56
CA PHE A 22 9.42 10.98 12.35
C PHE A 22 8.15 11.42 11.62
N PHE A 23 7.12 10.58 11.56
CA PHE A 23 5.81 10.99 11.02
C PHE A 23 5.19 12.14 11.86
N LEU A 24 5.20 12.00 13.18
CA LEU A 24 4.72 13.06 14.08
C LEU A 24 5.55 14.34 13.95
N LEU A 25 6.87 14.22 13.82
CA LEU A 25 7.76 15.36 13.59
C LEU A 25 7.38 16.08 12.29
N GLY A 26 7.05 15.36 11.23
CA GLY A 26 6.55 15.94 9.98
C GLY A 26 5.27 16.77 10.17
N ILE A 27 4.33 16.26 10.97
CA ILE A 27 3.12 17.01 11.31
C ILE A 27 3.48 18.28 12.08
N VAL A 28 4.33 18.16 13.10
CA VAL A 28 4.77 19.28 13.94
C VAL A 28 5.49 20.35 13.09
N ALA A 29 6.38 19.96 12.18
CA ALA A 29 7.10 20.87 11.31
C ALA A 29 6.15 21.79 10.52
N VAL A 30 5.06 21.23 9.98
CA VAL A 30 4.06 22.05 9.26
C VAL A 30 3.25 22.95 10.21
N LEU A 31 2.92 22.45 11.41
CA LEU A 31 2.15 23.24 12.39
C LEU A 31 2.93 24.45 12.89
N ILE A 32 4.25 24.32 13.09
CA ILE A 32 5.13 25.43 13.51
C ILE A 32 5.63 26.25 12.31
N LYS A 33 5.20 25.93 11.08
CA LYS A 33 5.63 26.61 9.84
C LYS A 33 7.16 26.55 9.63
N SER A 34 7.77 25.41 9.90
CA SER A 34 9.18 25.16 9.61
C SER A 34 9.45 25.23 8.09
N ASP A 35 10.67 25.60 7.73
CA ASP A 35 11.21 25.52 6.37
C ASP A 35 11.66 24.11 5.97
N LEU A 36 11.42 23.12 6.82
CA LEU A 36 11.73 21.73 6.54
C LEU A 36 10.98 21.25 5.30
N GLU A 37 11.73 20.82 4.30
CA GLU A 37 11.20 20.34 3.03
C GLU A 37 12.04 19.19 2.50
N ILE A 38 11.36 18.16 1.98
CA ILE A 38 12.00 17.10 1.20
C ILE A 38 11.63 17.34 -0.28
N PRO A 39 12.61 17.62 -1.15
CA PRO A 39 12.35 17.82 -2.58
C PRO A 39 11.61 16.63 -3.20
N GLU A 40 10.68 16.88 -4.13
CA GLU A 40 9.88 15.83 -4.78
C GLU A 40 10.74 14.74 -5.43
N SER A 41 11.88 15.12 -6.02
CA SER A 41 12.83 14.18 -6.62
C SER A 41 13.44 13.24 -5.58
N SER A 42 13.80 13.76 -4.41
CA SER A 42 14.34 12.98 -3.30
C SER A 42 13.28 12.06 -2.71
N PHE A 43 12.06 12.56 -2.53
CA PHE A 43 10.93 11.74 -2.08
C PHE A 43 10.61 10.61 -3.06
N LYS A 44 10.64 10.88 -4.36
CA LYS A 44 10.46 9.86 -5.41
C LYS A 44 11.56 8.81 -5.35
N PHE A 45 12.82 9.21 -5.17
CA PHE A 45 13.93 8.29 -5.00
C PHE A 45 13.74 7.39 -3.76
N ILE A 46 13.41 7.99 -2.60
CA ILE A 46 13.13 7.25 -1.36
C ILE A 46 12.01 6.22 -1.59
N SER A 47 10.93 6.63 -2.24
CA SER A 47 9.80 5.74 -2.54
C SER A 47 10.22 4.56 -3.43
N LEU A 48 10.99 4.80 -4.48
CA LEU A 48 11.51 3.75 -5.37
C LEU A 48 12.48 2.82 -4.65
N TYR A 49 13.34 3.37 -3.78
CA TYR A 49 14.24 2.59 -2.95
C TYR A 49 13.48 1.64 -2.00
N LEU A 50 12.42 2.13 -1.33
CA LEU A 50 11.60 1.27 -0.47
C LEU A 50 10.94 0.14 -1.26
N LEU A 51 10.40 0.43 -2.45
CA LEU A 51 9.82 -0.58 -3.33
C LEU A 51 10.85 -1.61 -3.81
N PHE A 52 12.05 -1.14 -4.17
CA PHE A 52 13.17 -2.01 -4.52
C PHE A 52 13.51 -2.98 -3.38
N SER A 53 13.71 -2.45 -2.18
CA SER A 53 14.12 -3.25 -1.01
C SER A 53 13.05 -4.27 -0.62
N ILE A 54 11.77 -3.87 -0.61
CA ILE A 54 10.64 -4.76 -0.31
C ILE A 54 10.51 -5.85 -1.38
N GLY A 55 10.53 -5.48 -2.65
CA GLY A 55 10.44 -6.43 -3.76
C GLY A 55 11.56 -7.46 -3.72
N PHE A 56 12.80 -7.01 -3.58
CA PHE A 56 13.96 -7.88 -3.54
C PHE A 56 13.92 -8.88 -2.36
N ARG A 57 13.66 -8.40 -1.13
CA ARG A 57 13.52 -9.25 0.06
C ARG A 57 12.38 -10.25 -0.10
N GLY A 58 11.23 -9.81 -0.62
CA GLY A 58 10.10 -10.70 -0.87
C GLY A 58 10.41 -11.77 -1.91
N GLY A 59 11.19 -11.45 -2.94
CA GLY A 59 11.68 -12.43 -3.92
C GLY A 59 12.61 -13.48 -3.29
N GLN A 60 13.52 -13.04 -2.42
CA GLN A 60 14.41 -13.94 -1.68
C GLN A 60 13.64 -14.90 -0.76
N GLU A 61 12.65 -14.40 -0.03
CA GLU A 61 11.83 -15.24 0.83
C GLU A 61 10.97 -16.22 0.03
N LEU A 62 10.43 -15.78 -1.10
CA LEU A 62 9.65 -16.64 -1.99
C LEU A 62 10.52 -17.76 -2.61
N GLN A 63 11.79 -17.47 -2.95
CA GLN A 63 12.74 -18.46 -3.45
C GLN A 63 12.98 -19.61 -2.45
N HIS A 64 13.06 -19.26 -1.15
CA HIS A 64 13.32 -20.24 -0.10
C HIS A 64 12.05 -20.91 0.44
N SER A 65 10.88 -20.48 0.01
CA SER A 65 9.59 -21.04 0.44
C SER A 65 9.08 -22.12 -0.54
N PRO A 66 8.67 -23.29 -0.07
CA PRO A 66 8.05 -24.27 -0.95
C PRO A 66 6.73 -23.72 -1.51
N TRP A 67 6.50 -23.92 -2.81
CA TRP A 67 5.25 -23.50 -3.43
C TRP A 67 4.07 -24.35 -2.91
N THR A 68 3.16 -23.72 -2.19
CA THR A 68 1.99 -24.36 -1.60
C THR A 68 0.69 -23.88 -2.26
N SER A 69 -0.40 -24.63 -2.05
CA SER A 69 -1.73 -24.19 -2.46
C SER A 69 -2.15 -22.88 -1.78
N GLU A 70 -1.67 -22.64 -0.56
CA GLU A 70 -1.89 -21.38 0.17
C GLU A 70 -1.35 -20.16 -0.59
N ILE A 71 -0.14 -20.25 -1.18
CA ILE A 71 0.44 -19.18 -1.99
C ILE A 71 -0.47 -18.87 -3.18
N SER A 72 -0.90 -19.89 -3.91
CA SER A 72 -1.78 -19.70 -5.07
C SER A 72 -3.12 -19.08 -4.68
N TRP A 73 -3.76 -19.56 -3.61
CA TRP A 73 -5.01 -19.01 -3.11
C TRP A 73 -4.84 -17.59 -2.55
N SER A 74 -3.71 -17.29 -1.92
CA SER A 74 -3.38 -15.94 -1.44
C SER A 74 -3.28 -14.94 -2.58
N LEU A 75 -2.64 -15.31 -3.69
CA LEU A 75 -2.54 -14.46 -4.89
C LEU A 75 -3.93 -14.22 -5.52
N VAL A 76 -4.72 -15.28 -5.70
CA VAL A 76 -6.08 -15.18 -6.27
C VAL A 76 -6.98 -14.32 -5.37
N PHE A 77 -6.92 -14.53 -4.08
CA PHE A 77 -7.71 -13.78 -3.09
C PHE A 77 -7.32 -12.29 -3.07
N GLY A 78 -6.03 -11.98 -3.06
CA GLY A 78 -5.54 -10.60 -3.15
C GLY A 78 -6.02 -9.91 -4.42
N MET A 79 -5.87 -10.54 -5.58
CA MET A 79 -6.35 -10.00 -6.86
C MET A 79 -7.88 -9.82 -6.88
N ALA A 80 -8.64 -10.75 -6.30
CA ALA A 80 -10.09 -10.64 -6.20
C ALA A 80 -10.51 -9.44 -5.34
N ILE A 81 -9.87 -9.25 -4.18
CA ILE A 81 -10.10 -8.07 -3.31
C ILE A 81 -9.80 -6.79 -4.06
N ALA A 82 -8.63 -6.72 -4.72
CA ALA A 82 -8.20 -5.55 -5.49
C ALA A 82 -9.13 -5.20 -6.66
N ALA A 83 -9.82 -6.19 -7.22
CA ALA A 83 -10.85 -5.98 -8.24
C ALA A 83 -12.21 -5.58 -7.65
N CYS A 84 -12.60 -6.17 -6.51
CA CYS A 84 -13.92 -5.93 -5.90
C CYS A 84 -14.03 -4.55 -5.24
N ILE A 85 -12.96 -4.10 -4.55
CA ILE A 85 -12.98 -2.83 -3.82
C ILE A 85 -13.29 -1.64 -4.75
N PRO A 86 -12.68 -1.48 -5.92
CA PRO A 86 -13.01 -0.39 -6.85
C PRO A 86 -14.48 -0.42 -7.30
N LEU A 87 -15.05 -1.60 -7.53
CA LEU A 87 -16.42 -1.73 -7.99
C LEU A 87 -17.39 -1.01 -7.05
N TYR A 88 -17.50 -1.44 -5.80
CA TYR A 88 -18.46 -0.83 -4.89
C TYR A 88 -18.07 0.60 -4.48
N SER A 89 -16.76 0.87 -4.31
CA SER A 89 -16.29 2.22 -3.97
C SER A 89 -16.72 3.25 -4.99
N PHE A 90 -16.61 2.93 -6.29
CA PHE A 90 -17.07 3.78 -7.38
C PHE A 90 -18.56 4.10 -7.27
N PHE A 91 -19.41 3.09 -7.08
CA PHE A 91 -20.86 3.29 -7.02
C PHE A 91 -21.30 4.11 -5.80
N ILE A 92 -20.57 4.01 -4.68
CA ILE A 92 -20.85 4.79 -3.47
C ILE A 92 -20.62 6.28 -3.71
N ILE A 93 -19.52 6.66 -4.41
CA ILE A 93 -19.09 8.07 -4.46
C ILE A 93 -19.39 8.78 -5.78
N LYS A 94 -19.67 8.04 -6.90
CA LYS A 94 -19.81 8.66 -8.25
C LYS A 94 -20.83 9.80 -8.33
N LYS A 95 -21.93 9.71 -7.55
CA LYS A 95 -22.96 10.76 -7.52
C LYS A 95 -22.50 12.06 -6.85
N ARG A 96 -21.43 12.01 -6.04
CA ARG A 96 -20.94 13.14 -5.26
C ARG A 96 -19.73 13.84 -5.90
N VAL A 97 -18.83 13.07 -6.51
CA VAL A 97 -17.56 13.60 -7.03
C VAL A 97 -17.45 13.56 -8.56
N GLY A 98 -18.46 13.02 -9.24
CA GLY A 98 -18.44 12.80 -10.69
C GLY A 98 -17.73 11.50 -11.07
N VAL A 99 -17.86 11.09 -12.34
CA VAL A 99 -17.39 9.79 -12.84
C VAL A 99 -15.88 9.67 -12.80
N SER A 100 -15.15 10.64 -13.38
CA SER A 100 -13.68 10.63 -13.43
C SER A 100 -13.05 10.55 -12.04
N ASN A 101 -13.45 11.45 -11.12
CA ASN A 101 -12.92 11.45 -9.76
C ASN A 101 -13.29 10.17 -9.00
N ALA A 102 -14.52 9.66 -9.21
CA ALA A 102 -14.95 8.41 -8.58
C ALA A 102 -14.13 7.21 -9.06
N ALA A 103 -13.82 7.14 -10.36
CA ALA A 103 -12.99 6.08 -10.91
C ALA A 103 -11.56 6.13 -10.37
N ALA A 104 -10.97 7.33 -10.28
CA ALA A 104 -9.64 7.52 -9.73
C ALA A 104 -9.59 7.15 -8.23
N ILE A 105 -10.56 7.59 -7.43
CA ILE A 105 -10.65 7.23 -6.01
C ILE A 105 -10.88 5.73 -5.85
N ALA A 106 -11.76 5.14 -6.65
CA ALA A 106 -12.02 3.70 -6.61
C ALA A 106 -10.77 2.88 -6.93
N ALA A 107 -10.00 3.24 -7.98
CA ALA A 107 -8.72 2.64 -8.29
C ALA A 107 -7.73 2.76 -7.10
N ALA A 108 -7.68 3.92 -6.46
CA ALA A 108 -6.82 4.16 -5.30
C ALA A 108 -7.15 3.23 -4.13
N TYR A 109 -8.44 3.01 -3.85
CA TYR A 109 -8.89 2.16 -2.74
C TYR A 109 -8.78 0.66 -3.04
N GLY A 110 -8.80 0.27 -4.30
CA GLY A 110 -8.55 -1.12 -4.70
C GLY A 110 -7.07 -1.49 -4.77
N SER A 111 -6.23 -0.50 -5.05
CA SER A 111 -4.78 -0.64 -5.06
C SER A 111 -4.21 -0.54 -3.64
N VAL A 112 -3.01 -1.04 -3.46
CA VAL A 112 -2.38 -1.15 -2.14
C VAL A 112 -1.32 -0.09 -1.92
N SER A 113 -1.14 0.33 -0.68
CA SER A 113 -0.08 1.26 -0.30
C SER A 113 1.16 0.49 0.17
N ALA A 114 2.26 0.61 -0.57
CA ALA A 114 3.55 0.05 -0.18
C ALA A 114 4.00 0.56 1.21
N VAL A 115 3.70 1.81 1.53
CA VAL A 115 4.01 2.40 2.84
C VAL A 115 3.23 1.73 3.96
N THR A 116 1.92 1.53 3.75
CA THR A 116 1.07 0.87 4.73
C THR A 116 1.48 -0.59 4.89
N PHE A 117 1.88 -1.25 3.81
CA PHE A 117 2.45 -2.60 3.86
C PHE A 117 3.71 -2.65 4.73
N VAL A 118 4.68 -1.76 4.48
CA VAL A 118 5.91 -1.68 5.28
C VAL A 118 5.60 -1.41 6.74
N ALA A 119 4.67 -0.50 7.04
CA ALA A 119 4.25 -0.22 8.41
C ALA A 119 3.63 -1.45 9.07
N ALA A 120 2.82 -2.23 8.33
CA ALA A 120 2.25 -3.49 8.82
C ALA A 120 3.33 -4.53 9.12
N LEU A 121 4.32 -4.69 8.25
CA LEU A 121 5.44 -5.61 8.48
C LEU A 121 6.28 -5.18 9.69
N SER A 122 6.58 -3.89 9.82
CA SER A 122 7.29 -3.35 11.00
C SER A 122 6.51 -3.61 12.28
N PHE A 123 5.19 -3.50 12.26
CA PHE A 123 4.34 -3.84 13.41
C PHE A 123 4.45 -5.33 13.75
N LEU A 124 4.40 -6.24 12.76
CA LEU A 124 4.59 -7.67 12.99
C LEU A 124 5.97 -7.98 13.58
N GLU A 125 7.04 -7.36 13.07
CA GLU A 125 8.39 -7.48 13.62
C GLU A 125 8.45 -7.06 15.10
N LEU A 126 7.80 -5.96 15.47
CA LEU A 126 7.71 -5.50 16.86
C LEU A 126 6.97 -6.49 17.76
N GLN A 127 6.01 -7.23 17.23
CA GLN A 127 5.29 -8.27 17.93
C GLN A 127 6.01 -9.64 17.93
N ASN A 128 7.21 -9.72 17.36
CA ASN A 128 7.94 -10.97 17.10
C ASN A 128 7.13 -11.98 16.28
N LEU A 129 6.30 -11.49 15.36
CA LEU A 129 5.52 -12.28 14.44
C LEU A 129 6.18 -12.24 13.06
N ALA A 130 6.49 -13.42 12.51
CA ALA A 130 6.97 -13.54 11.14
C ALA A 130 5.79 -13.48 10.16
N PHE A 131 6.03 -13.00 8.96
CA PHE A 131 5.11 -13.09 7.82
C PHE A 131 5.77 -13.90 6.71
N ASN A 132 4.97 -14.47 5.82
CA ASN A 132 5.50 -15.25 4.72
C ASN A 132 5.83 -14.37 3.51
N GLY A 133 6.98 -14.58 2.87
CA GLY A 133 7.47 -13.76 1.75
C GLY A 133 6.53 -13.67 0.56
N HIS A 134 5.65 -14.67 0.35
CA HIS A 134 4.64 -14.60 -0.70
C HIS A 134 3.65 -13.43 -0.53
N MET A 135 3.50 -12.87 0.68
CA MET A 135 2.65 -11.69 0.91
C MET A 135 3.17 -10.44 0.19
N VAL A 136 4.48 -10.37 -0.08
CA VAL A 136 5.05 -9.31 -0.93
C VAL A 136 4.60 -9.47 -2.38
N ALA A 137 4.57 -10.71 -2.88
CA ALA A 137 4.03 -11.00 -4.19
C ALA A 137 2.53 -10.67 -4.26
N VAL A 138 1.74 -11.05 -3.24
CA VAL A 138 0.32 -10.69 -3.14
C VAL A 138 0.13 -9.17 -3.25
N MET A 139 0.87 -8.39 -2.47
CA MET A 139 0.83 -6.93 -2.53
C MET A 139 1.10 -6.42 -3.95
N ALA A 140 2.15 -6.92 -4.60
CA ALA A 140 2.51 -6.49 -5.94
C ALA A 140 1.44 -6.84 -6.98
N PHE A 141 0.85 -8.03 -6.90
CA PHE A 141 -0.22 -8.47 -7.82
C PHE A 141 -1.56 -7.77 -7.58
N MET A 142 -1.83 -7.21 -6.41
CA MET A 142 -3.04 -6.43 -6.13
C MET A 142 -3.09 -5.09 -6.88
N GLU A 143 -1.95 -4.53 -7.28
CA GLU A 143 -1.88 -3.26 -8.01
C GLU A 143 -2.65 -3.30 -9.35
N PHE A 144 -2.51 -4.37 -10.11
CA PHE A 144 -3.04 -4.45 -11.48
C PHE A 144 -4.56 -4.48 -11.56
N PRO A 145 -5.28 -5.38 -10.85
CA PRO A 145 -6.72 -5.47 -10.93
C PRO A 145 -7.42 -4.18 -10.56
N ALA A 146 -6.91 -3.46 -9.56
CA ALA A 146 -7.46 -2.20 -9.11
C ALA A 146 -7.43 -1.12 -10.19
N ILE A 147 -6.28 -0.95 -10.85
CA ILE A 147 -6.11 0.03 -11.93
C ILE A 147 -7.00 -0.35 -13.12
N ILE A 148 -6.99 -1.63 -13.52
CA ILE A 148 -7.80 -2.13 -14.64
C ILE A 148 -9.28 -1.86 -14.39
N VAL A 149 -9.79 -2.22 -13.21
CA VAL A 149 -11.21 -2.01 -12.87
C VAL A 149 -11.54 -0.52 -12.81
N GLY A 150 -10.69 0.31 -12.21
CA GLY A 150 -10.89 1.76 -12.16
C GLY A 150 -11.01 2.38 -13.53
N VAL A 151 -10.12 2.03 -14.46
CA VAL A 151 -10.16 2.53 -15.84
C VAL A 151 -11.34 1.97 -16.63
N LEU A 152 -11.71 0.70 -16.43
CA LEU A 152 -12.91 0.13 -17.04
C LEU A 152 -14.18 0.86 -16.58
N LEU A 153 -14.30 1.17 -15.28
CA LEU A 153 -15.42 1.93 -14.74
C LEU A 153 -15.46 3.34 -15.31
N LEU A 154 -14.32 4.01 -15.44
CA LEU A 154 -14.24 5.31 -16.12
C LEU A 154 -14.81 5.23 -17.52
N ARG A 155 -14.38 4.28 -18.33
CA ARG A 155 -14.83 4.10 -19.71
C ARG A 155 -16.31 3.80 -19.83
N ILE A 156 -16.84 2.91 -19.00
CA ILE A 156 -18.24 2.49 -19.08
C ILE A 156 -19.18 3.68 -18.75
N TYR A 157 -18.75 4.57 -17.86
CA TYR A 157 -19.61 5.64 -17.35
C TYR A 157 -19.28 7.04 -17.85
N GLU A 158 -18.13 7.25 -18.47
CA GLU A 158 -17.75 8.48 -19.14
C GLU A 158 -17.89 8.26 -20.66
N ASN A 159 -18.86 8.89 -21.29
CA ASN A 159 -19.15 8.77 -22.72
C ASN A 159 -18.04 9.34 -23.62
N ASN A 160 -16.78 9.04 -23.34
CA ASN A 160 -15.65 9.47 -24.15
C ASN A 160 -15.21 8.35 -25.10
N ASP A 161 -15.21 8.64 -26.40
CA ASP A 161 -14.73 7.78 -27.51
C ASP A 161 -13.21 7.51 -27.49
N THR A 162 -12.56 7.57 -26.34
CA THR A 162 -11.14 7.25 -26.25
C THR A 162 -10.92 5.75 -26.44
N LYS A 163 -10.45 5.41 -27.64
CA LYS A 163 -10.12 4.04 -28.07
C LYS A 163 -8.83 3.54 -27.40
N PHE A 164 -8.85 3.27 -26.10
CA PHE A 164 -7.75 2.51 -25.49
C PHE A 164 -8.01 1.01 -25.62
N SER A 165 -7.04 0.27 -26.08
CA SER A 165 -7.09 -1.19 -26.08
C SER A 165 -6.70 -1.76 -24.73
N LEU A 166 -7.27 -2.90 -24.33
CA LEU A 166 -6.92 -3.61 -23.10
C LEU A 166 -5.40 -3.89 -22.98
N PRO A 167 -4.70 -4.28 -24.09
CA PRO A 167 -3.24 -4.41 -24.08
C PRO A 167 -2.51 -3.11 -23.77
N GLU A 168 -3.00 -1.98 -24.23
CA GLU A 168 -2.41 -0.66 -23.97
C GLU A 168 -2.56 -0.26 -22.51
N LEU A 169 -3.71 -0.55 -21.91
CA LEU A 169 -3.97 -0.36 -20.50
C LEU A 169 -3.04 -1.21 -19.61
N LEU A 170 -2.90 -2.50 -19.93
CA LEU A 170 -1.96 -3.40 -19.25
C LEU A 170 -0.52 -2.91 -19.40
N ARG A 171 -0.12 -2.49 -20.60
CA ARG A 171 1.20 -1.93 -20.85
C ARG A 171 1.45 -0.68 -19.99
N HIS A 172 0.48 0.25 -19.91
CA HIS A 172 0.61 1.45 -19.06
C HIS A 172 0.70 1.11 -17.59
N SER A 173 -0.08 0.16 -17.09
CA SER A 173 -0.02 -0.28 -15.70
C SER A 173 1.32 -0.95 -15.38
N LEU A 174 1.81 -1.85 -16.25
CA LEU A 174 3.12 -2.50 -16.10
C LEU A 174 4.30 -1.54 -16.28
N ALA A 175 4.17 -0.54 -17.15
CA ALA A 175 5.18 0.48 -17.37
C ALA A 175 5.20 1.56 -16.27
N ASN A 176 4.27 1.51 -15.29
CA ASN A 176 4.34 2.39 -14.12
C ASN A 176 5.63 2.12 -13.35
N GLY A 177 6.42 3.16 -13.08
CA GLY A 177 7.75 3.01 -12.48
C GLY A 177 7.74 2.32 -11.12
N SER A 178 6.69 2.51 -10.31
CA SER A 178 6.56 1.85 -9.00
C SER A 178 6.22 0.37 -9.13
N VAL A 179 5.31 0.04 -10.05
CA VAL A 179 4.94 -1.35 -10.35
C VAL A 179 6.13 -2.10 -10.95
N LEU A 180 6.82 -1.48 -11.92
CA LEU A 180 8.01 -2.06 -12.53
C LEU A 180 9.11 -2.28 -11.50
N MET A 181 9.32 -1.32 -10.59
CA MET A 181 10.33 -1.44 -9.54
C MET A 181 10.03 -2.60 -8.61
N ILE A 182 8.83 -2.71 -8.07
CA ILE A 182 8.52 -3.76 -7.09
C ILE A 182 8.48 -5.16 -7.74
N MET A 183 7.88 -5.28 -8.93
CA MET A 183 7.82 -6.56 -9.66
C MET A 183 9.20 -6.98 -10.17
N GLY A 184 9.95 -6.04 -10.76
CA GLY A 184 11.31 -6.30 -11.22
C GLY A 184 12.23 -6.71 -10.09
N SER A 185 12.18 -6.01 -8.96
CA SER A 185 12.98 -6.34 -7.78
C SER A 185 12.60 -7.68 -7.18
N LEU A 186 11.31 -8.03 -7.16
CA LEU A 186 10.83 -9.34 -6.73
C LEU A 186 11.39 -10.46 -7.61
N VAL A 187 11.34 -10.29 -8.93
CA VAL A 187 11.92 -11.27 -9.88
C VAL A 187 13.43 -11.38 -9.71
N ILE A 188 14.12 -10.25 -9.58
CA ILE A 188 15.57 -10.25 -9.34
C ILE A 188 15.89 -10.95 -8.01
N GLY A 189 15.16 -10.64 -6.95
CA GLY A 189 15.30 -11.32 -5.66
C GLY A 189 15.07 -12.82 -5.76
N LEU A 190 14.08 -13.26 -6.51
CA LEU A 190 13.77 -14.67 -6.76
C LEU A 190 14.90 -15.40 -7.52
N LEU A 191 15.59 -14.70 -8.41
CA LEU A 191 16.67 -15.27 -9.23
C LEU A 191 18.05 -15.20 -8.58
N SER A 192 18.25 -14.32 -7.59
CA SER A 192 19.53 -14.11 -6.91
C SER A 192 19.81 -15.21 -5.90
N ASP A 193 21.03 -15.76 -5.90
CA ASP A 193 21.43 -16.71 -4.87
C ASP A 193 21.67 -16.02 -3.50
N SER A 194 21.73 -16.81 -2.43
CA SER A 194 21.87 -16.30 -1.05
C SER A 194 23.15 -15.50 -0.82
N LYS A 195 24.25 -15.79 -1.57
CA LYS A 195 25.50 -15.05 -1.46
C LYS A 195 25.36 -13.67 -2.12
N GLN A 196 24.81 -13.63 -3.34
CA GLN A 196 24.54 -12.36 -4.06
C GLN A 196 23.57 -11.49 -3.25
N ALA A 197 22.57 -12.09 -2.62
CA ALA A 197 21.63 -11.38 -1.76
C ALA A 197 22.32 -10.80 -0.51
N ALA A 198 23.25 -11.54 0.10
CA ALA A 198 24.03 -11.07 1.25
C ALA A 198 24.93 -9.88 0.89
N ASP A 199 25.50 -9.85 -0.33
CA ASP A 199 26.37 -8.76 -0.77
C ASP A 199 25.65 -7.39 -0.83
N ILE A 200 24.33 -7.39 -1.10
CA ILE A 200 23.53 -6.15 -1.13
C ILE A 200 22.64 -5.97 0.11
N ALA A 201 22.67 -6.89 1.08
CA ALA A 201 21.89 -6.81 2.31
C ALA A 201 22.10 -5.50 3.09
N PRO A 202 23.32 -4.93 3.19
CA PRO A 202 23.51 -3.63 3.82
C PRO A 202 22.63 -2.53 3.22
N PHE A 203 22.40 -2.59 1.91
CA PHE A 203 21.54 -1.62 1.21
C PHE A 203 20.05 -1.97 1.24
N THR A 204 19.70 -3.25 1.16
CA THR A 204 18.28 -3.65 1.09
C THR A 204 17.64 -3.87 2.46
N THR A 205 18.42 -4.03 3.51
CA THR A 205 17.95 -4.38 4.85
C THR A 205 18.39 -3.38 5.90
N ASP A 206 19.69 -3.10 6.02
CA ASP A 206 20.21 -2.37 7.19
C ASP A 206 19.80 -0.89 7.19
N ILE A 207 19.90 -0.21 6.04
CA ILE A 207 19.52 1.21 5.94
C ILE A 207 18.03 1.43 5.64
N PHE A 208 17.26 0.37 5.42
CA PHE A 208 15.84 0.44 5.06
C PHE A 208 15.01 1.27 6.05
N LYS A 209 15.20 1.03 7.37
CA LYS A 209 14.45 1.73 8.41
C LYS A 209 14.74 3.24 8.42
N GLY A 210 15.95 3.65 8.06
CA GLY A 210 16.32 5.07 7.92
C GLY A 210 15.56 5.75 6.78
N PHE A 211 15.52 5.14 5.60
CA PHE A 211 14.75 5.67 4.47
C PHE A 211 13.23 5.64 4.73
N LEU A 212 12.74 4.63 5.44
CA LEU A 212 11.35 4.58 5.88
C LEU A 212 11.01 5.74 6.83
N ALA A 213 11.90 6.08 7.75
CA ALA A 213 11.71 7.22 8.66
C ALA A 213 11.61 8.54 7.89
N LEU A 214 12.51 8.78 6.92
CA LEU A 214 12.44 9.97 6.04
C LEU A 214 11.16 9.99 5.20
N PHE A 215 10.74 8.82 4.70
CA PHE A 215 9.47 8.71 3.97
C PHE A 215 8.27 9.08 4.85
N LEU A 216 8.21 8.58 6.07
CA LEU A 216 7.15 8.88 7.02
C LEU A 216 7.17 10.34 7.48
N LEU A 217 8.35 10.97 7.59
CA LEU A 217 8.47 12.40 7.84
C LEU A 217 7.73 13.21 6.77
N GLU A 218 8.00 12.93 5.48
CA GLU A 218 7.31 13.62 4.37
C GLU A 218 5.80 13.31 4.35
N MET A 219 5.42 12.07 4.65
CA MET A 219 4.00 11.70 4.76
C MET A 219 3.30 12.46 5.88
N GLY A 220 3.98 12.70 7.02
CA GLY A 220 3.50 13.55 8.10
C GLY A 220 3.29 15.00 7.65
N MET A 221 4.27 15.57 6.97
CA MET A 221 4.18 16.94 6.40
C MET A 221 3.03 17.04 5.38
N THR A 222 2.95 16.12 4.46
CA THR A 222 1.89 16.10 3.43
C THR A 222 0.50 15.95 4.07
N THR A 223 0.35 15.10 5.08
CA THR A 223 -0.90 14.93 5.82
C THR A 223 -1.33 16.24 6.48
N ALA A 224 -0.41 16.91 7.19
CA ALA A 224 -0.70 18.16 7.87
C ALA A 224 -1.05 19.32 6.89
N ARG A 225 -0.35 19.41 5.75
CA ARG A 225 -0.66 20.38 4.69
C ARG A 225 -2.06 20.18 4.11
N ARG A 226 -2.50 18.91 3.95
CA ARG A 226 -3.77 18.57 3.32
C ARG A 226 -4.96 18.48 4.28
N ILE A 227 -4.75 18.53 5.60
CA ILE A 227 -5.82 18.40 6.58
C ILE A 227 -6.89 19.51 6.44
N LYS A 228 -6.50 20.71 5.95
CA LYS A 228 -7.41 21.80 5.66
C LYS A 228 -8.38 21.49 4.50
N SER A 229 -7.96 20.66 3.56
CA SER A 229 -8.78 20.25 2.40
C SER A 229 -9.97 19.37 2.79
N PHE A 230 -9.93 18.71 3.95
CA PHE A 230 -11.07 17.97 4.49
C PHE A 230 -12.29 18.86 4.72
N LYS A 231 -12.07 20.11 5.11
CA LYS A 231 -13.17 21.05 5.36
C LYS A 231 -13.90 21.50 4.09
N THR A 232 -13.23 21.44 2.94
CA THR A 232 -13.80 21.90 1.64
C THR A 232 -14.59 20.83 0.91
N HIS A 233 -14.31 19.52 1.14
CA HIS A 233 -14.94 18.40 0.43
C HIS A 233 -16.15 17.77 1.16
N GLY A 234 -16.48 18.27 2.34
CA GLY A 234 -17.67 17.92 3.10
C GLY A 234 -17.56 16.62 3.89
N TRP A 235 -18.44 16.51 4.91
CA TRP A 235 -18.46 15.40 5.87
C TRP A 235 -18.60 14.01 5.25
N ALA A 236 -19.34 13.91 4.13
CA ALA A 236 -19.57 12.62 3.50
C ALA A 236 -18.30 11.99 2.88
N MET A 237 -17.38 12.83 2.34
CA MET A 237 -16.09 12.34 1.83
C MET A 237 -15.17 11.96 2.99
N ALA A 238 -15.19 12.73 4.08
CA ALA A 238 -14.47 12.38 5.30
C ALA A 238 -14.95 11.03 5.88
N ALA A 239 -16.27 10.84 5.96
CA ALA A 239 -16.86 9.57 6.40
C ALA A 239 -16.46 8.41 5.47
N PHE A 240 -16.51 8.59 4.15
CA PHE A 240 -16.05 7.60 3.19
C PHE A 240 -14.58 7.23 3.43
N ALA A 241 -13.71 8.23 3.57
CA ALA A 241 -12.28 8.03 3.75
C ALA A 241 -11.91 7.28 5.05
N LEU A 242 -12.74 7.36 6.08
CA LEU A 242 -12.52 6.68 7.35
C LEU A 242 -13.22 5.31 7.42
N LEU A 243 -14.47 5.25 6.98
CA LEU A 243 -15.30 4.05 7.16
C LEU A 243 -14.97 2.96 6.16
N ILE A 244 -14.72 3.30 4.89
CA ILE A 244 -14.46 2.28 3.85
C ILE A 244 -13.18 1.48 4.15
N PRO A 245 -12.01 2.09 4.45
CA PRO A 245 -10.84 1.32 4.84
C PRO A 245 -11.08 0.42 6.06
N ALA A 246 -11.74 0.94 7.08
CA ALA A 246 -12.04 0.17 8.29
C ALA A 246 -12.93 -1.04 7.99
N LEU A 247 -14.00 -0.85 7.21
CA LEU A 247 -14.89 -1.93 6.79
C LEU A 247 -14.16 -2.96 5.92
N ASN A 248 -13.35 -2.51 4.96
CA ASN A 248 -12.54 -3.40 4.12
C ASN A 248 -11.63 -4.26 4.98
N GLY A 249 -10.88 -3.64 5.91
CA GLY A 249 -9.99 -4.36 6.80
C GLY A 249 -10.70 -5.42 7.62
N ILE A 250 -11.85 -5.08 8.24
CA ILE A 250 -12.65 -6.02 9.04
C ILE A 250 -13.18 -7.18 8.19
N VAL A 251 -13.78 -6.87 7.04
CA VAL A 251 -14.34 -7.90 6.15
C VAL A 251 -13.24 -8.82 5.62
N VAL A 252 -12.12 -8.27 5.19
CA VAL A 252 -11.02 -9.05 4.65
C VAL A 252 -10.29 -9.84 5.73
N ALA A 253 -10.15 -9.31 6.96
CA ALA A 253 -9.65 -10.08 8.09
C ALA A 253 -10.50 -11.32 8.38
N TRP A 254 -11.82 -11.20 8.22
CA TRP A 254 -12.73 -12.34 8.37
C TRP A 254 -12.65 -13.30 7.19
N LEU A 255 -12.64 -12.80 5.95
CA LEU A 255 -12.58 -13.64 4.75
C LEU A 255 -11.24 -14.36 4.60
N SER A 256 -10.12 -13.75 5.01
CA SER A 256 -8.78 -14.33 4.88
C SER A 256 -8.59 -15.64 5.65
N GLN A 257 -9.45 -15.94 6.66
CA GLN A 257 -9.42 -17.21 7.38
C GLN A 257 -9.69 -18.45 6.47
N PHE A 258 -10.35 -18.24 5.33
CA PHE A 258 -10.61 -19.31 4.35
C PHE A 258 -9.40 -19.55 3.41
N VAL A 259 -8.41 -18.67 3.43
CA VAL A 259 -7.23 -18.71 2.57
C VAL A 259 -6.00 -19.15 3.36
N THR A 260 -5.82 -18.60 4.55
CA THR A 260 -4.67 -18.89 5.41
C THR A 260 -5.07 -18.97 6.87
N THR A 261 -4.43 -19.87 7.61
CA THR A 261 -4.57 -19.97 9.07
C THR A 261 -3.55 -19.11 9.81
N ASP A 262 -2.52 -18.62 9.11
CA ASP A 262 -1.48 -17.77 9.67
C ASP A 262 -2.04 -16.38 10.02
N VAL A 263 -1.89 -15.99 11.28
CA VAL A 263 -2.43 -14.73 11.81
C VAL A 263 -1.72 -13.53 11.20
N SER A 264 -0.41 -13.64 10.94
CA SER A 264 0.39 -12.56 10.33
C SER A 264 -0.05 -12.31 8.89
N ASN A 265 -0.25 -13.36 8.10
CA ASN A 265 -0.74 -13.24 6.73
C ASN A 265 -2.16 -12.65 6.70
N ARG A 266 -3.04 -13.09 7.61
CA ARG A 266 -4.40 -12.53 7.75
C ARG A 266 -4.37 -11.05 8.13
N PHE A 267 -3.49 -10.65 9.03
CA PHE A 267 -3.28 -9.25 9.40
C PHE A 267 -2.80 -8.44 8.19
N VAL A 268 -1.84 -8.95 7.43
CA VAL A 268 -1.34 -8.27 6.22
C VAL A 268 -2.46 -8.11 5.19
N PHE A 269 -3.27 -9.13 4.91
CA PHE A 269 -4.45 -9.01 4.03
C PHE A 269 -5.41 -7.91 4.48
N ALA A 270 -5.73 -7.87 5.77
CA ALA A 270 -6.63 -6.86 6.34
C ALA A 270 -6.07 -5.44 6.15
N VAL A 271 -4.78 -5.24 6.40
CA VAL A 271 -4.11 -3.94 6.26
C VAL A 271 -4.01 -3.53 4.79
N LEU A 272 -3.70 -4.46 3.87
CA LEU A 272 -3.69 -4.19 2.44
C LEU A 272 -5.06 -3.73 1.95
N ALA A 273 -6.13 -4.43 2.35
CA ALA A 273 -7.51 -4.06 1.98
C ALA A 273 -7.98 -2.75 2.61
N ALA A 274 -7.45 -2.38 3.77
CA ALA A 274 -7.72 -1.10 4.43
C ALA A 274 -6.84 0.04 3.91
N SER A 275 -5.88 -0.23 3.03
CA SER A 275 -4.99 0.79 2.48
C SER A 275 -5.58 1.45 1.23
N ALA A 276 -4.96 2.54 0.80
CA ALA A 276 -5.25 3.18 -0.48
C ALA A 276 -3.93 3.68 -1.10
N SER A 277 -3.74 3.43 -2.40
CA SER A 277 -2.54 3.85 -3.12
C SER A 277 -2.77 5.14 -3.88
N TYR A 278 -1.91 6.15 -3.66
CA TYR A 278 -1.92 7.35 -4.49
C TYR A 278 -1.33 7.11 -5.90
N ILE A 279 -0.56 6.05 -6.07
CA ILE A 279 0.06 5.68 -7.35
C ILE A 279 -1.02 5.31 -8.37
N ALA A 280 -2.04 4.55 -7.95
CA ALA A 280 -3.17 4.20 -8.79
C ALA A 280 -3.97 5.43 -9.26
N VAL A 281 -4.09 6.46 -8.44
CA VAL A 281 -4.73 7.73 -8.83
C VAL A 281 -3.98 8.39 -9.97
N THR A 282 -2.66 8.51 -9.87
CA THR A 282 -1.84 9.15 -10.91
C THR A 282 -1.83 8.35 -12.21
N ALA A 283 -1.91 7.03 -12.13
CA ALA A 283 -2.04 6.17 -13.30
C ALA A 283 -3.42 6.33 -13.97
N ALA A 284 -4.51 6.36 -13.18
CA ALA A 284 -5.86 6.52 -13.70
C ALA A 284 -6.16 7.94 -14.24
N MET A 285 -5.50 8.98 -13.71
CA MET A 285 -5.72 10.38 -14.15
C MET A 285 -4.83 10.81 -15.33
N ARG A 286 -3.86 10.01 -15.73
CA ARG A 286 -3.03 10.27 -16.93
C ARG A 286 -3.60 9.68 -18.21
N LEU A 287 -4.68 8.95 -18.10
CA LEU A 287 -5.45 8.36 -19.18
C LEU A 287 -6.67 9.24 -19.52
#